data_93879b8e814e8311c19beb65f1bb1f5f
#
_entry.id   93879b8e814e8311c19beb65f1bb1f5f
#
_cell.length_a   1.000
_cell.length_b   1.000
_cell.length_c   1.000
_cell.angle_alpha   90.00
_cell.angle_beta   90.00
_cell.angle_gamma   90.00
#
_symmetry.space_group_name_H-M   'P 1'
#
loop_
_entity.id
_entity.type
_entity.pdbx_description
1 polymer ?
#
loop_
_entity_poly.entity_id
_entity_poly.type
_entity_poly.pdbx_seq_one_letter_code
_entity_poly.pdbx_strand_id
1 'polypeptide(L)'
;IRADREWNDKLAEVKKVYQYVKILSFDKDKKQVVIANKYDFIDLSQFYIDFQIIEDGYEIYKGTTKLPSLKPNTIAKIKLPYNVELNQEKESFINLQLRLKEANHWADKDYAMAHWQFAINEIENRLQEVKESKEAFLVQEDKTQLTLENKGFKISFDKQNGEILYWKYDGFEVISDRKGSPHYNNNRWIENDKHGDSISGELASTCEIKLNKERTKAEIKITTKGEKCPYTIEYIVYSNNIVDMKV
;
A
#
# COMPACT_ATOMS: atom_id res chain seq x y z
N ILE A 1 -20.94 6.45 -13.38
CA ILE A 1 -20.79 7.53 -14.39
C ILE A 1 -21.23 8.81 -13.70
N ARG A 2 -20.42 9.85 -13.80
CA ARG A 2 -20.72 11.19 -13.30
C ARG A 2 -21.73 11.90 -14.22
N ALA A 3 -22.29 13.03 -13.75
CA ALA A 3 -23.24 13.82 -14.55
C ALA A 3 -22.64 14.36 -15.86
N ASP A 4 -21.34 14.60 -15.87
CA ASP A 4 -20.52 15.00 -17.03
C ASP A 4 -20.17 13.84 -17.97
N ARG A 5 -20.62 12.62 -17.67
CA ARG A 5 -20.33 11.35 -18.33
C ARG A 5 -18.88 10.86 -18.17
N GLU A 6 -18.09 11.49 -17.31
CA GLU A 6 -16.75 11.02 -16.97
C GLU A 6 -16.80 9.76 -16.12
N TRP A 7 -15.71 9.01 -16.18
CA TRP A 7 -15.55 7.80 -15.39
C TRP A 7 -15.44 8.15 -13.91
N ASN A 8 -16.18 7.44 -13.10
CA ASN A 8 -15.99 7.42 -11.66
C ASN A 8 -14.93 6.35 -11.34
N ASP A 9 -14.09 6.59 -10.34
CA ASP A 9 -13.03 5.65 -9.91
C ASP A 9 -13.57 4.25 -9.61
N LYS A 10 -14.81 4.16 -9.13
CA LYS A 10 -15.52 2.88 -8.93
C LYS A 10 -15.69 2.06 -10.21
N LEU A 11 -15.71 2.68 -11.39
CA LEU A 11 -15.80 1.96 -12.66
C LEU A 11 -14.51 1.20 -12.99
N ALA A 12 -13.36 1.64 -12.51
CA ALA A 12 -12.12 0.89 -12.63
C ALA A 12 -12.23 -0.46 -11.91
N GLU A 13 -12.79 -0.47 -10.70
CA GLU A 13 -13.04 -1.70 -9.95
C GLU A 13 -14.08 -2.59 -10.63
N VAL A 14 -15.18 -2.01 -11.13
CA VAL A 14 -16.18 -2.75 -11.91
C VAL A 14 -15.54 -3.42 -13.12
N LYS A 15 -14.72 -2.67 -13.89
CA LYS A 15 -13.96 -3.21 -15.02
C LYS A 15 -13.07 -4.37 -14.59
N LYS A 16 -12.38 -4.26 -13.44
CA LYS A 16 -11.52 -5.30 -12.88
C LYS A 16 -12.28 -6.56 -12.52
N VAL A 17 -13.40 -6.42 -11.81
CA VAL A 17 -14.22 -7.55 -11.36
C VAL A 17 -14.85 -8.30 -12.53
N TYR A 18 -15.34 -7.57 -13.55
CA TYR A 18 -16.03 -8.12 -14.71
C TYR A 18 -15.12 -8.51 -15.87
N GLN A 19 -13.81 -8.63 -15.68
CA GLN A 19 -12.90 -9.15 -16.72
C GLN A 19 -13.31 -10.55 -17.17
N TYR A 20 -13.56 -10.72 -18.46
CA TYR A 20 -13.89 -12.01 -19.08
C TYR A 20 -12.69 -12.92 -19.33
N VAL A 21 -11.50 -12.41 -19.17
CA VAL A 21 -10.27 -13.20 -19.20
C VAL A 21 -9.69 -13.22 -17.79
N LYS A 22 -9.29 -14.41 -17.35
CA LYS A 22 -8.68 -14.60 -16.02
C LYS A 22 -7.31 -15.23 -16.17
N ILE A 23 -6.34 -14.79 -15.38
CA ILE A 23 -5.10 -15.52 -15.16
C ILE A 23 -5.32 -16.33 -13.88
N LEU A 24 -5.27 -17.65 -14.02
CA LEU A 24 -5.53 -18.60 -12.93
C LEU A 24 -4.29 -18.83 -12.07
N SER A 25 -3.11 -18.78 -12.69
CA SER A 25 -1.83 -18.91 -12.00
C SER A 25 -0.69 -18.28 -12.81
N PHE A 26 0.35 -17.88 -12.11
CA PHE A 26 1.63 -17.47 -12.67
C PHE A 26 2.74 -18.37 -12.11
N ASP A 27 3.51 -19.00 -13.00
CA ASP A 27 4.69 -19.80 -12.67
C ASP A 27 5.93 -18.96 -13.03
N LYS A 28 6.58 -18.41 -12.03
CA LYS A 28 7.72 -17.51 -12.21
C LYS A 28 8.95 -18.23 -12.79
N ASP A 29 9.16 -19.50 -12.42
CA ASP A 29 10.33 -20.27 -12.84
C ASP A 29 10.20 -20.67 -14.31
N LYS A 30 8.98 -21.05 -14.75
CA LYS A 30 8.70 -21.35 -16.14
C LYS A 30 8.37 -20.12 -16.97
N LYS A 31 8.28 -18.93 -16.34
CA LYS A 31 7.86 -17.68 -16.98
C LYS A 31 6.55 -17.88 -17.77
N GLN A 32 5.55 -18.41 -17.10
CA GLN A 32 4.32 -18.89 -17.76
C GLN A 32 3.08 -18.52 -16.96
N VAL A 33 2.03 -18.14 -17.63
CA VAL A 33 0.70 -17.95 -17.04
C VAL A 33 -0.28 -19.00 -17.56
N VAL A 34 -1.24 -19.36 -16.73
CA VAL A 34 -2.41 -20.13 -17.11
C VAL A 34 -3.56 -19.15 -17.31
N ILE A 35 -4.00 -18.99 -18.55
CA ILE A 35 -5.06 -18.05 -18.94
C ILE A 35 -6.36 -18.80 -19.22
N ALA A 36 -7.49 -18.29 -18.73
CA ALA A 36 -8.81 -18.79 -19.01
C ALA A 36 -9.62 -17.75 -19.81
N ASN A 37 -10.13 -18.17 -20.95
CA ASN A 37 -11.11 -17.42 -21.73
C ASN A 37 -12.51 -17.68 -21.16
N LYS A 38 -13.14 -16.68 -20.59
CA LYS A 38 -14.51 -16.73 -20.04
C LYS A 38 -15.53 -16.01 -20.93
N TYR A 39 -15.15 -15.60 -22.11
CA TYR A 39 -16.11 -15.15 -23.11
C TYR A 39 -16.95 -16.33 -23.59
N ASP A 40 -18.18 -16.04 -24.01
CA ASP A 40 -19.07 -17.04 -24.62
C ASP A 40 -18.89 -17.16 -26.14
N PHE A 41 -18.50 -16.05 -26.80
CA PHE A 41 -18.46 -15.96 -28.25
C PHE A 41 -17.12 -15.45 -28.81
N ILE A 42 -16.21 -14.98 -27.98
CA ILE A 42 -14.97 -14.30 -28.41
C ILE A 42 -13.76 -15.22 -28.22
N ASP A 43 -13.02 -15.44 -29.31
CA ASP A 43 -11.71 -16.07 -29.30
C ASP A 43 -10.62 -15.04 -28.87
N LEU A 44 -9.58 -15.50 -28.16
CA LEU A 44 -8.52 -14.62 -27.70
C LEU A 44 -7.47 -14.25 -28.76
N SER A 45 -7.55 -14.74 -29.97
CA SER A 45 -6.60 -14.42 -31.07
C SER A 45 -6.56 -12.93 -31.42
N GLN A 46 -7.64 -12.20 -31.14
CA GLN A 46 -7.72 -10.75 -31.37
C GLN A 46 -7.00 -9.90 -30.34
N PHE A 47 -6.45 -10.52 -29.28
CA PHE A 47 -5.74 -9.85 -28.22
C PHE A 47 -4.26 -10.25 -28.19
N TYR A 48 -3.47 -9.48 -27.48
CA TYR A 48 -2.12 -9.81 -27.09
C TYR A 48 -1.90 -9.45 -25.61
N ILE A 49 -0.87 -10.00 -24.98
CA ILE A 49 -0.45 -9.60 -23.64
C ILE A 49 0.73 -8.65 -23.79
N ASP A 50 0.58 -7.46 -23.24
CA ASP A 50 1.63 -6.51 -22.95
C ASP A 50 2.04 -6.71 -21.49
N PHE A 51 3.35 -6.75 -21.20
CA PHE A 51 3.81 -6.96 -19.84
C PHE A 51 5.06 -6.16 -19.49
N GLN A 52 5.17 -5.80 -18.23
CA GLN A 52 6.28 -5.04 -17.67
C GLN A 52 6.78 -5.74 -16.41
N ILE A 53 8.11 -5.76 -16.23
CA ILE A 53 8.72 -6.17 -14.97
C ILE A 53 9.17 -4.91 -14.25
N ILE A 54 8.73 -4.80 -13.00
CA ILE A 54 9.02 -3.65 -12.12
C ILE A 54 9.84 -4.16 -10.95
N GLU A 55 10.90 -3.45 -10.62
CA GLU A 55 11.76 -3.70 -9.49
C GLU A 55 11.86 -2.44 -8.62
N ASP A 56 11.48 -2.52 -7.34
CA ASP A 56 11.38 -1.37 -6.41
C ASP A 56 10.64 -0.16 -7.03
N GLY A 57 9.58 -0.41 -7.81
CA GLY A 57 8.77 0.64 -8.46
C GLY A 57 9.28 1.12 -9.82
N TYR A 58 10.45 0.67 -10.28
CA TYR A 58 11.02 1.06 -11.57
C TYR A 58 10.83 -0.02 -12.62
N GLU A 59 10.41 0.38 -13.84
CA GLU A 59 10.33 -0.54 -15.00
C GLU A 59 11.75 -0.94 -15.42
N ILE A 60 12.05 -2.24 -15.37
CA ILE A 60 13.35 -2.79 -15.79
C ILE A 60 13.24 -3.63 -17.07
N TYR A 61 12.04 -4.03 -17.45
CA TYR A 61 11.79 -4.78 -18.68
C TYR A 61 10.37 -4.56 -19.18
N LYS A 62 10.21 -4.51 -20.50
CA LYS A 62 8.92 -4.47 -21.18
C LYS A 62 8.91 -5.44 -22.35
N GLY A 63 7.80 -6.15 -22.55
CA GLY A 63 7.66 -7.10 -23.62
C GLY A 63 6.21 -7.38 -23.98
N THR A 64 6.03 -8.09 -25.08
CA THR A 64 4.71 -8.54 -25.53
C THR A 64 4.71 -10.01 -25.89
N THR A 65 3.56 -10.66 -25.76
CA THR A 65 3.36 -12.02 -26.29
C THR A 65 2.02 -12.12 -26.99
N LYS A 66 2.03 -12.81 -28.13
CA LYS A 66 0.82 -13.10 -28.89
C LYS A 66 0.01 -14.19 -28.19
N LEU A 67 -1.31 -14.06 -28.21
CA LEU A 67 -2.18 -15.13 -27.79
C LEU A 67 -2.52 -16.05 -29.00
N PRO A 68 -2.56 -17.37 -28.76
CA PRO A 68 -3.10 -18.29 -29.76
C PRO A 68 -4.62 -18.11 -29.89
N SER A 69 -5.20 -18.76 -30.88
CA SER A 69 -6.64 -18.98 -30.94
C SER A 69 -7.03 -19.80 -29.68
N LEU A 70 -7.68 -19.15 -28.75
CA LEU A 70 -8.21 -19.77 -27.55
C LEU A 70 -9.71 -19.57 -27.53
N LYS A 71 -10.43 -20.64 -27.80
CA LYS A 71 -11.90 -20.66 -27.93
C LYS A 71 -12.58 -20.27 -26.61
N PRO A 72 -13.83 -19.81 -26.67
CA PRO A 72 -14.66 -19.58 -25.49
C PRO A 72 -14.61 -20.75 -24.50
N ASN A 73 -14.62 -20.41 -23.21
CA ASN A 73 -14.65 -21.36 -22.09
C ASN A 73 -13.50 -22.40 -22.09
N THR A 74 -12.33 -22.03 -22.63
CA THR A 74 -11.13 -22.88 -22.63
C THR A 74 -9.97 -22.24 -21.88
N ILE A 75 -8.94 -23.05 -21.58
CA ILE A 75 -7.77 -22.67 -20.81
C ILE A 75 -6.51 -23.00 -21.61
N ALA A 76 -5.51 -22.13 -21.53
CA ALA A 76 -4.20 -22.37 -22.15
C ALA A 76 -3.05 -21.88 -21.24
N LYS A 77 -1.87 -22.43 -21.52
CA LYS A 77 -0.60 -21.98 -20.94
C LYS A 77 0.10 -21.04 -21.91
N ILE A 78 0.47 -19.87 -21.46
CA ILE A 78 1.13 -18.84 -22.27
C ILE A 78 2.48 -18.51 -21.67
N LYS A 79 3.52 -18.65 -22.46
CA LYS A 79 4.88 -18.21 -22.07
C LYS A 79 4.99 -16.69 -22.18
N LEU A 80 5.70 -16.12 -21.22
CA LEU A 80 6.08 -14.71 -21.18
C LEU A 80 7.58 -14.63 -21.51
N PRO A 81 7.95 -14.18 -22.72
CA PRO A 81 9.33 -14.24 -23.20
C PRO A 81 10.16 -13.08 -22.63
N TYR A 82 10.54 -13.16 -21.38
CA TYR A 82 11.47 -12.20 -20.78
C TYR A 82 12.77 -12.86 -20.36
N ASN A 83 13.87 -12.09 -20.51
CA ASN A 83 15.17 -12.46 -20.02
C ASN A 83 15.82 -11.22 -19.37
N VAL A 84 15.65 -11.11 -18.06
CA VAL A 84 16.17 -10.02 -17.23
C VAL A 84 16.71 -10.63 -15.96
N GLU A 85 17.85 -10.14 -15.50
CA GLU A 85 18.40 -10.47 -14.19
C GLU A 85 17.68 -9.63 -13.13
N LEU A 86 17.18 -10.29 -12.09
CA LEU A 86 16.48 -9.67 -10.98
C LEU A 86 17.39 -9.61 -9.77
N ASN A 87 17.39 -8.48 -9.09
CA ASN A 87 18.06 -8.35 -7.81
C ASN A 87 17.23 -9.06 -6.72
N GLN A 88 17.79 -10.11 -6.10
CA GLN A 88 17.09 -10.87 -5.07
C GLN A 88 16.86 -10.08 -3.77
N GLU A 89 17.53 -8.95 -3.61
CA GLU A 89 17.35 -8.03 -2.47
C GLU A 89 16.25 -6.98 -2.70
N LYS A 90 15.59 -7.02 -3.87
CA LYS A 90 14.55 -6.07 -4.26
C LYS A 90 13.23 -6.76 -4.52
N GLU A 91 12.13 -6.05 -4.24
CA GLU A 91 10.81 -6.51 -4.65
C GLU A 91 10.66 -6.41 -6.16
N SER A 92 10.15 -7.48 -6.75
CA SER A 92 9.92 -7.51 -8.21
C SER A 92 8.54 -8.05 -8.53
N PHE A 93 7.84 -7.32 -9.39
CA PHE A 93 6.50 -7.67 -9.86
C PHE A 93 6.46 -7.73 -11.38
N ILE A 94 5.57 -8.57 -11.91
CA ILE A 94 5.19 -8.53 -13.31
C ILE A 94 3.77 -7.99 -13.43
N ASN A 95 3.61 -6.92 -14.21
CA ASN A 95 2.33 -6.37 -14.60
C ASN A 95 1.97 -6.88 -15.98
N LEU A 96 0.76 -7.36 -16.15
CA LEU A 96 0.24 -7.91 -17.38
C LEU A 96 -1.00 -7.14 -17.81
N GLN A 97 -1.12 -6.83 -19.09
CA GLN A 97 -2.30 -6.22 -19.67
C GLN A 97 -2.72 -6.99 -20.90
N LEU A 98 -3.99 -7.32 -21.00
CA LEU A 98 -4.61 -7.83 -22.21
C LEU A 98 -5.03 -6.65 -23.07
N ARG A 99 -4.51 -6.56 -24.29
CA ARG A 99 -4.77 -5.44 -25.21
C ARG A 99 -5.36 -5.90 -26.54
N LEU A 100 -6.19 -5.04 -27.14
CA LEU A 100 -6.69 -5.22 -28.50
C LEU A 100 -5.56 -5.09 -29.51
N LYS A 101 -5.50 -5.99 -30.50
CA LYS A 101 -4.56 -5.91 -31.61
C LYS A 101 -4.93 -4.84 -32.62
N GLU A 102 -6.21 -4.67 -32.87
CA GLU A 102 -6.75 -3.73 -33.87
C GLU A 102 -7.88 -2.91 -33.25
N ALA A 103 -8.05 -1.71 -33.76
CA ALA A 103 -9.19 -0.86 -33.36
C ALA A 103 -10.51 -1.49 -33.83
N ASN A 104 -11.57 -1.21 -33.08
CA ASN A 104 -12.93 -1.55 -33.46
C ASN A 104 -13.87 -0.35 -33.22
N HIS A 105 -15.19 -0.52 -33.39
CA HIS A 105 -16.14 0.58 -33.31
C HIS A 105 -16.32 1.19 -31.91
N TRP A 106 -15.81 0.54 -30.84
CA TRP A 106 -15.98 0.99 -29.45
C TRP A 106 -14.66 1.21 -28.71
N ALA A 107 -13.53 0.79 -29.29
CA ALA A 107 -12.22 0.99 -28.66
C ALA A 107 -11.10 1.07 -29.71
N ASP A 108 -10.11 1.87 -29.41
CA ASP A 108 -8.91 2.01 -30.22
C ASP A 108 -8.01 0.77 -30.11
N LYS A 109 -7.10 0.65 -31.08
CA LYS A 109 -5.99 -0.28 -30.98
C LYS A 109 -5.25 -0.08 -29.65
N ASP A 110 -4.72 -1.19 -29.10
CA ASP A 110 -3.99 -1.22 -27.85
C ASP A 110 -4.83 -0.89 -26.59
N TYR A 111 -6.15 -0.78 -26.73
CA TYR A 111 -7.02 -0.60 -25.57
C TYR A 111 -6.87 -1.76 -24.58
N ALA A 112 -6.63 -1.42 -23.28
CA ALA A 112 -6.45 -2.40 -22.22
C ALA A 112 -7.79 -2.98 -21.76
N MET A 113 -8.02 -4.25 -22.07
CA MET A 113 -9.23 -5.00 -21.74
C MET A 113 -9.21 -5.50 -20.29
N ALA A 114 -8.06 -5.97 -19.83
CA ALA A 114 -7.86 -6.56 -18.52
C ALA A 114 -6.42 -6.36 -18.06
N HIS A 115 -6.20 -6.45 -16.74
CA HIS A 115 -4.85 -6.32 -16.18
C HIS A 115 -4.67 -7.20 -14.93
N TRP A 116 -3.42 -7.57 -14.66
CA TRP A 116 -3.00 -8.37 -13.50
C TRP A 116 -1.61 -7.96 -13.05
N GLN A 117 -1.32 -8.22 -11.79
CA GLN A 117 0.01 -8.11 -11.22
C GLN A 117 0.32 -9.38 -10.43
N PHE A 118 1.55 -9.87 -10.56
CA PHE A 118 2.05 -11.00 -9.79
C PHE A 118 3.43 -10.66 -9.24
N ALA A 119 3.70 -11.11 -8.03
CA ALA A 119 5.03 -11.05 -7.47
C ALA A 119 5.95 -12.07 -8.15
N ILE A 120 7.16 -11.65 -8.49
CA ILE A 120 8.26 -12.52 -8.92
C ILE A 120 9.18 -12.76 -7.74
N ASN A 121 9.55 -11.69 -7.03
CA ASN A 121 10.33 -11.73 -5.81
C ASN A 121 9.66 -10.86 -4.76
N GLU A 122 9.18 -11.49 -3.71
CA GLU A 122 8.65 -10.82 -2.52
C GLU A 122 9.73 -10.84 -1.45
N ILE A 123 10.01 -9.70 -0.88
CA ILE A 123 10.89 -9.63 0.27
C ILE A 123 10.02 -9.75 1.51
N GLU A 124 10.03 -10.94 2.11
CA GLU A 124 9.37 -11.14 3.38
C GLU A 124 9.97 -10.20 4.43
N ASN A 125 9.10 -9.33 4.94
CA ASN A 125 9.35 -8.46 6.09
C ASN A 125 10.75 -7.84 6.18
N ARG A 126 10.94 -6.74 5.46
CA ARG A 126 12.02 -5.79 5.74
C ARG A 126 11.78 -4.97 7.03
N LEU A 127 10.96 -5.42 7.93
CA LEU A 127 11.09 -5.00 9.31
C LEU A 127 12.40 -5.60 9.81
N GLN A 128 13.51 -4.98 9.38
CA GLN A 128 14.81 -5.26 9.97
C GLN A 128 14.61 -5.13 11.48
N GLU A 129 15.06 -6.13 12.22
CA GLU A 129 15.21 -5.96 13.67
C GLU A 129 15.93 -4.63 13.86
N VAL A 130 15.24 -3.70 14.48
CA VAL A 130 15.79 -2.38 14.70
C VAL A 130 17.01 -2.56 15.60
N LYS A 131 18.21 -2.46 15.01
CA LYS A 131 19.42 -2.49 15.79
C LYS A 131 19.42 -1.25 16.69
N GLU A 132 19.29 -1.47 17.97
CA GLU A 132 19.32 -0.38 18.95
C GLU A 132 20.63 0.40 18.81
N SER A 133 20.51 1.71 18.70
CA SER A 133 21.66 2.62 18.78
C SER A 133 22.24 2.60 20.19
N LYS A 134 23.54 2.87 20.33
CA LYS A 134 24.17 3.10 21.62
C LYS A 134 24.08 4.57 22.08
N GLU A 135 23.67 5.46 21.16
CA GLU A 135 23.52 6.89 21.47
C GLU A 135 22.19 7.14 22.16
N ALA A 136 22.22 7.80 23.31
CA ALA A 136 21.02 8.14 24.05
C ALA A 136 20.31 9.35 23.44
N PHE A 137 18.99 9.42 23.59
CA PHE A 137 18.23 10.64 23.33
C PHE A 137 18.62 11.78 24.30
N LEU A 138 18.60 13.00 23.82
CA LEU A 138 18.36 14.17 24.65
C LEU A 138 16.87 14.16 24.98
N VAL A 139 16.57 14.00 26.27
CA VAL A 139 15.20 13.89 26.75
C VAL A 139 14.84 15.18 27.46
N GLN A 140 13.78 15.84 27.00
CA GLN A 140 13.14 16.97 27.71
C GLN A 140 11.73 16.52 28.07
N GLU A 141 11.46 16.55 29.37
CA GLU A 141 10.19 16.11 29.94
C GLU A 141 9.67 17.10 30.94
N ASP A 142 8.40 17.48 30.81
CA ASP A 142 7.67 18.26 31.80
C ASP A 142 6.36 17.55 32.17
N LYS A 143 5.42 18.27 32.79
CA LYS A 143 4.13 17.72 33.22
C LYS A 143 3.22 17.33 32.08
N THR A 144 3.36 17.94 30.92
CA THR A 144 2.45 17.87 29.80
C THR A 144 3.06 17.22 28.54
N GLN A 145 4.38 17.28 28.42
CA GLN A 145 5.08 16.92 27.19
C GLN A 145 6.33 16.09 27.47
N LEU A 146 6.57 15.12 26.59
CA LEU A 146 7.83 14.41 26.41
C LEU A 146 8.42 14.75 25.06
N THR A 147 9.68 15.20 25.02
CA THR A 147 10.44 15.41 23.78
C THR A 147 11.68 14.53 23.78
N LEU A 148 11.84 13.81 22.68
CA LEU A 148 13.01 12.97 22.38
C LEU A 148 13.74 13.61 21.20
N GLU A 149 15.02 13.88 21.37
CA GLU A 149 15.84 14.55 20.36
C GLU A 149 17.16 13.82 20.15
N ASN A 150 17.58 13.72 18.90
CA ASN A 150 18.87 13.18 18.48
C ASN A 150 19.32 13.92 17.22
N LYS A 151 20.51 13.62 16.69
CA LYS A 151 21.03 14.25 15.46
C LYS A 151 20.05 14.03 14.29
N GLY A 152 19.49 15.12 13.78
CA GLY A 152 18.53 15.11 12.67
C GLY A 152 17.13 14.62 12.99
N PHE A 153 16.82 14.33 14.26
CA PHE A 153 15.53 13.80 14.68
C PHE A 153 15.03 14.49 15.94
N LYS A 154 13.75 14.85 15.93
CA LYS A 154 13.04 15.37 17.09
C LYS A 154 11.58 14.95 17.04
N ILE A 155 11.08 14.36 18.11
CA ILE A 155 9.67 14.00 18.25
C ILE A 155 9.18 14.40 19.65
N SER A 156 7.97 14.94 19.70
CA SER A 156 7.34 15.37 20.95
C SER A 156 5.94 14.80 21.08
N PHE A 157 5.62 14.31 22.27
CA PHE A 157 4.32 13.71 22.59
C PHE A 157 3.62 14.50 23.69
N ASP A 158 2.31 14.65 23.57
CA ASP A 158 1.44 15.07 24.66
C ASP A 158 1.28 13.90 25.66
N LYS A 159 1.59 14.13 26.92
CA LYS A 159 1.51 13.10 27.96
C LYS A 159 0.09 12.77 28.41
N GLN A 160 -0.88 13.63 28.09
CA GLN A 160 -2.27 13.40 28.47
C GLN A 160 -2.99 12.46 27.50
N ASN A 161 -2.81 12.66 26.20
CA ASN A 161 -3.54 11.94 25.16
C ASN A 161 -2.63 11.17 24.20
N GLY A 162 -1.32 11.37 24.28
CA GLY A 162 -0.34 10.68 23.43
C GLY A 162 -0.23 11.22 22.00
N GLU A 163 -0.86 12.36 21.69
CA GLU A 163 -0.71 12.98 20.37
C GLU A 163 0.74 13.37 20.09
N ILE A 164 1.17 13.17 18.86
CA ILE A 164 2.43 13.72 18.38
C ILE A 164 2.25 15.22 18.17
N LEU A 165 2.90 16.01 19.00
CA LEU A 165 2.85 17.47 18.91
C LEU A 165 3.73 18.02 17.80
N TYR A 166 4.86 17.37 17.60
CA TYR A 166 5.88 17.76 16.64
C TYR A 166 6.71 16.56 16.25
N TRP A 167 7.04 16.45 14.97
CA TRP A 167 7.98 15.44 14.47
C TRP A 167 8.82 16.02 13.34
N LYS A 168 10.13 16.00 13.50
CA LYS A 168 11.11 16.42 12.50
C LYS A 168 12.09 15.30 12.25
N TYR A 169 12.39 15.05 10.98
CA TYR A 169 13.35 14.08 10.54
C TYR A 169 14.24 14.69 9.44
N ASP A 170 15.57 14.68 9.67
CA ASP A 170 16.61 15.16 8.74
C ASP A 170 16.30 16.53 8.09
N GLY A 171 15.87 17.47 8.93
CA GLY A 171 15.51 18.81 8.48
C GLY A 171 14.08 18.98 7.97
N PHE A 172 13.36 17.88 7.71
CA PHE A 172 11.99 17.89 7.23
C PHE A 172 10.99 17.79 8.38
N GLU A 173 9.99 18.67 8.42
CA GLU A 173 8.89 18.62 9.40
C GLU A 173 7.82 17.63 8.91
N VAL A 174 7.73 16.50 9.58
CA VAL A 174 6.73 15.44 9.30
C VAL A 174 5.39 15.82 9.93
N ILE A 175 5.41 16.30 11.16
CA ILE A 175 4.24 16.77 11.89
C ILE A 175 4.59 18.10 12.58
N SER A 176 3.73 19.12 12.41
CA SER A 176 3.83 20.42 13.04
C SER A 176 2.50 20.80 13.68
N ASP A 177 2.56 21.34 14.87
CA ASP A 177 1.41 21.88 15.60
C ASP A 177 0.23 20.89 15.76
N ARG A 178 0.50 19.63 16.06
CA ARG A 178 -0.48 18.54 16.17
C ARG A 178 -1.22 18.22 14.87
N LYS A 179 -0.94 18.90 13.79
CA LYS A 179 -1.58 18.67 12.50
C LYS A 179 -0.98 17.45 11.83
N GLY A 180 -1.74 16.38 11.72
CA GLY A 180 -1.31 15.13 11.10
C GLY A 180 -0.86 14.06 12.10
N SER A 181 -1.04 14.25 13.40
CA SER A 181 -0.89 13.15 14.36
C SER A 181 -1.85 12.01 14.00
N PRO A 182 -1.38 10.76 13.92
CA PRO A 182 -2.22 9.62 13.60
C PRO A 182 -3.36 9.47 14.62
N HIS A 183 -4.57 9.39 14.12
CA HIS A 183 -5.78 9.16 14.91
C HIS A 183 -6.78 8.35 14.13
N TYR A 184 -7.67 7.67 14.84
CA TYR A 184 -8.76 6.96 14.19
C TYR A 184 -9.75 7.95 13.57
N ASN A 185 -10.10 7.72 12.33
CA ASN A 185 -11.10 8.50 11.62
C ASN A 185 -11.96 7.55 10.75
N ASN A 186 -13.25 7.43 11.07
CA ASN A 186 -14.22 6.74 10.25
C ASN A 186 -15.22 7.70 9.58
N ASN A 187 -14.88 8.99 9.54
CA ASN A 187 -15.74 9.99 8.93
C ASN A 187 -15.86 9.70 7.43
N ARG A 188 -17.06 9.40 6.99
CA ARG A 188 -17.41 9.29 5.57
C ARG A 188 -18.71 10.04 5.32
N TRP A 189 -18.71 10.85 4.29
CA TRP A 189 -19.93 11.48 3.83
C TRP A 189 -20.65 10.52 2.89
N ILE A 190 -21.84 10.05 3.30
CA ILE A 190 -22.78 9.33 2.45
C ILE A 190 -24.09 10.12 2.50
N GLU A 191 -24.53 10.58 1.34
CA GLU A 191 -25.85 11.21 1.20
C GLU A 191 -26.92 10.22 1.67
N ASN A 192 -27.83 10.69 2.53
CA ASN A 192 -28.87 9.88 3.18
C ASN A 192 -28.41 8.86 4.25
N ASP A 193 -27.14 8.84 4.64
CA ASP A 193 -26.71 8.09 5.80
C ASP A 193 -27.03 8.86 7.09
N LYS A 194 -28.20 8.55 7.67
CA LYS A 194 -28.64 9.14 8.93
C LYS A 194 -27.95 8.57 10.17
N HIS A 195 -27.11 7.56 9.99
CA HIS A 195 -26.41 6.84 11.07
C HIS A 195 -24.93 7.15 11.12
N GLY A 196 -24.45 8.08 10.30
CA GLY A 196 -23.07 8.49 10.26
C GLY A 196 -22.65 9.29 11.50
N ASP A 197 -22.70 8.68 12.67
CA ASP A 197 -21.94 9.16 13.81
C ASP A 197 -20.45 9.05 13.43
N SER A 198 -19.94 10.10 12.80
CA SER A 198 -18.51 10.18 12.55
C SER A 198 -17.79 10.21 13.88
N ILE A 199 -17.02 9.15 14.16
CA ILE A 199 -16.07 9.15 15.25
C ILE A 199 -14.80 9.80 14.68
N SER A 200 -14.81 11.09 14.53
CA SER A 200 -13.62 11.88 14.25
C SER A 200 -13.45 12.83 15.43
N GLY A 201 -12.31 12.81 16.05
CA GLY A 201 -12.00 13.74 17.13
C GLY A 201 -11.69 13.07 18.46
N GLU A 202 -11.50 13.88 19.44
CA GLU A 202 -10.95 13.60 20.74
C GLU A 202 -11.72 12.52 21.51
N LEU A 203 -11.39 11.28 21.28
CA LEU A 203 -11.77 10.21 22.19
C LEU A 203 -10.92 10.37 23.46
N ALA A 204 -11.57 10.36 24.62
CA ALA A 204 -10.85 10.35 25.89
C ALA A 204 -9.84 9.20 25.88
N SER A 205 -8.56 9.54 25.93
CA SER A 205 -7.48 8.57 25.86
C SER A 205 -6.65 8.60 27.13
N THR A 206 -5.97 7.49 27.39
CA THR A 206 -4.92 7.40 28.39
C THR A 206 -3.60 7.20 27.70
N CYS A 207 -2.55 7.85 28.15
CA CYS A 207 -1.20 7.71 27.63
C CYS A 207 -0.27 7.14 28.69
N GLU A 208 0.40 6.05 28.36
CA GLU A 208 1.48 5.47 29.16
C GLU A 208 2.79 5.65 28.42
N ILE A 209 3.80 6.20 29.11
CA ILE A 209 5.13 6.41 28.53
C ILE A 209 6.16 5.65 29.36
N LYS A 210 7.01 4.90 28.67
CA LYS A 210 8.15 4.17 29.28
C LYS A 210 9.41 4.50 28.50
N LEU A 211 10.43 4.96 29.21
CA LEU A 211 11.75 5.19 28.67
C LEU A 211 12.70 4.16 29.28
N ASN A 212 13.53 3.49 28.45
CA ASN A 212 14.53 2.58 28.97
C ASN A 212 15.65 3.33 29.73
N LYS A 213 16.41 2.63 30.58
CA LYS A 213 17.44 3.22 31.44
C LYS A 213 18.55 3.92 30.62
N GLU A 214 18.88 3.35 29.50
CA GLU A 214 19.90 3.82 28.57
C GLU A 214 19.44 5.00 27.73
N ARG A 215 18.16 5.36 27.77
CA ARG A 215 17.51 6.41 26.97
C ARG A 215 17.68 6.22 25.47
N THR A 216 17.71 4.98 25.01
CA THR A 216 17.85 4.62 23.60
C THR A 216 16.52 4.21 22.98
N LYS A 217 15.49 3.96 23.82
CA LYS A 217 14.17 3.48 23.42
C LYS A 217 13.08 4.08 24.29
N ALA A 218 12.03 4.59 23.68
CA ALA A 218 10.81 5.04 24.36
C ALA A 218 9.61 4.28 23.81
N GLU A 219 8.73 3.84 24.70
CA GLU A 219 7.46 3.18 24.38
C GLU A 219 6.32 4.10 24.83
N ILE A 220 5.46 4.46 23.90
CA ILE A 220 4.30 5.31 24.14
C ILE A 220 3.06 4.52 23.77
N LYS A 221 2.21 4.21 24.74
CA LYS A 221 0.97 3.47 24.56
C LYS A 221 -0.22 4.36 24.81
N ILE A 222 -1.05 4.51 23.79
CA ILE A 222 -2.29 5.29 23.84
C ILE A 222 -3.44 4.29 23.81
N THR A 223 -4.33 4.38 24.78
CA THR A 223 -5.56 3.57 24.81
C THR A 223 -6.76 4.49 24.84
N THR A 224 -7.63 4.38 23.85
CA THR A 224 -8.86 5.15 23.78
C THR A 224 -9.98 4.44 24.52
N LYS A 225 -10.76 5.22 25.28
CA LYS A 225 -11.95 4.75 25.98
C LYS A 225 -13.20 5.18 25.21
N GLY A 226 -13.43 4.58 24.07
CA GLY A 226 -14.64 4.84 23.29
C GLY A 226 -15.55 3.61 23.31
N GLU A 227 -16.81 3.75 23.69
CA GLU A 227 -17.78 2.64 23.66
C GLU A 227 -17.98 2.09 22.23
N LYS A 228 -17.86 2.96 21.21
CA LYS A 228 -18.14 2.61 19.82
C LYS A 228 -16.94 2.08 19.04
N CYS A 229 -15.74 2.49 19.39
CA CYS A 229 -14.51 2.05 18.69
C CYS A 229 -13.29 2.18 19.60
N PRO A 230 -13.10 1.25 20.54
CA PRO A 230 -11.85 1.22 21.33
C PRO A 230 -10.68 0.83 20.43
N TYR A 231 -9.58 1.55 20.53
CA TYR A 231 -8.33 1.19 19.84
C TYR A 231 -7.12 1.52 20.72
N THR A 232 -6.01 0.92 20.38
CA THR A 232 -4.72 1.17 21.02
C THR A 232 -3.72 1.53 19.94
N ILE A 233 -2.94 2.59 20.17
CA ILE A 233 -1.76 2.90 19.36
C ILE A 233 -0.54 2.73 20.24
N GLU A 234 0.43 1.98 19.76
CA GLU A 234 1.73 1.79 20.40
C GLU A 234 2.81 2.36 19.48
N TYR A 235 3.54 3.37 19.99
CA TYR A 235 4.75 3.86 19.33
C TYR A 235 5.97 3.31 20.04
N ILE A 236 6.94 2.85 19.28
CA ILE A 236 8.28 2.55 19.76
C ILE A 236 9.25 3.48 19.04
N VAL A 237 9.84 4.40 19.79
CA VAL A 237 10.79 5.39 19.25
C VAL A 237 12.18 4.94 19.63
N TYR A 238 13.03 4.73 18.63
CA TYR A 238 14.42 4.31 18.82
C TYR A 238 15.38 5.47 18.55
N SER A 239 16.48 5.50 19.28
CA SER A 239 17.47 6.57 19.15
C SER A 239 18.29 6.55 17.86
N ASN A 240 18.09 5.56 16.98
CA ASN A 240 18.54 5.55 15.59
C ASN A 240 17.53 6.20 14.63
N ASN A 241 16.59 7.00 15.14
CA ASN A 241 15.60 7.77 14.37
C ASN A 241 14.48 6.92 13.72
N ILE A 242 14.33 5.68 14.12
CA ILE A 242 13.22 4.81 13.70
C ILE A 242 12.05 4.99 14.67
N VAL A 243 10.84 5.03 14.12
CA VAL A 243 9.59 5.02 14.86
C VAL A 243 8.71 3.89 14.34
N ASP A 244 8.46 2.90 15.17
CA ASP A 244 7.48 1.87 14.88
C ASP A 244 6.12 2.27 15.42
N MET A 245 5.08 2.05 14.65
CA MET A 245 3.70 2.28 15.07
C MET A 245 2.87 1.01 14.85
N LYS A 246 2.16 0.62 15.89
CA LYS A 246 1.20 -0.48 15.87
C LYS A 246 -0.17 0.03 16.33
N VAL A 247 -1.21 -0.33 15.58
CA VAL A 247 -2.61 0.00 15.89
C VAL A 247 -3.41 -1.28 16.09
#